data_d1a15a1db144746098515bd7aa4e177f
#
_entry.id   d1a15a1db144746098515bd7aa4e177f
#
_cell.length_a   1.000
_cell.length_b   1.000
_cell.length_c   1.000
_cell.angle_alpha   90.00
_cell.angle_beta   90.00
_cell.angle_gamma   90.00
#
_symmetry.space_group_name_H-M   'P 1'
#
loop_
_entity.id
_entity.type
_entity.pdbx_description
1 polymer ?
#
loop_
_entity_poly.entity_id
_entity_poly.type
_entity_poly.pdbx_seq_one_letter_code
_entity_poly.pdbx_strand_id
1 'polypeptide(L)'
;MVRRKPISSPLLPKAPLQPAPNSAFVSLRSMFCLPPLRLVDVVFLPRLAAPYITGRAGGVASNFIAGLRVLQTKTRSNHTKLFLLTRLRLKMGVIDIYNGSSVCMVKSNNSYCFSPSSNTTTCAFSRNQRKFNCMASSSAVVKEGRHQLTGDSFIRPHLRELSPYQPILPFEVLSTRLGRKPEEIVKLDANENPYGPPPEVFEALGAMKFPYIYPDPESRRLRAALSEDSGLESEYILVGCGADELIDLIMRCVLDPGDSIVDCPPTFTMYEFDAAVNCAHVIKVPRKTGFSLDVQRITEVIEHEKPKIIFLTSPNNPDGSVISDEDLLKILDLPILVVLDEAYIEFSGLDSKMGWVKKHENLIVLRTFSKRAGLAGLRVGYGAFPLSIIEYLWRAKQPYNVSVAAELSACAALQNPTYLERVKVALVEERERLYKLLKQVPFLNPYPSHSNFILCEVTAGRDAKKLKEDLAKMGVMIRHYSNKELKGYVRVSVGKPDQTDALMDCLTRLS
;
A
#
# COMPACT_ATOMS: atom_id res chain seq x y z
N MET A 1 -58.53 -3.84 -41.08
CA MET A 1 -59.22 -2.51 -41.14
C MET A 1 -59.29 -1.98 -39.72
N VAL A 2 -58.66 -0.92 -39.43
CA VAL A 2 -58.91 0.45 -39.04
C VAL A 2 -57.58 1.10 -38.67
N ARG A 3 -57.09 2.01 -39.48
CA ARG A 3 -55.98 2.92 -39.25
C ARG A 3 -56.38 3.96 -38.22
N ARG A 4 -55.55 4.27 -37.22
CA ARG A 4 -55.60 5.53 -36.49
C ARG A 4 -54.31 6.30 -36.67
N LYS A 5 -54.46 7.57 -37.07
CA LYS A 5 -53.42 8.60 -37.30
C LYS A 5 -52.89 9.14 -35.96
N PRO A 6 -51.67 9.70 -35.93
CA PRO A 6 -51.12 10.37 -34.73
C PRO A 6 -51.66 11.77 -34.58
N ILE A 7 -51.90 12.17 -33.33
CA ILE A 7 -52.34 13.52 -32.91
C ILE A 7 -51.10 14.36 -32.66
N SER A 8 -50.98 15.48 -33.34
CA SER A 8 -49.98 16.54 -33.15
C SER A 8 -50.35 17.43 -31.96
N SER A 9 -49.41 17.65 -31.04
CA SER A 9 -49.52 18.66 -29.98
C SER A 9 -48.84 19.97 -30.38
N PRO A 10 -49.39 21.15 -29.97
CA PRO A 10 -48.95 22.45 -30.47
C PRO A 10 -47.74 23.01 -29.69
N LEU A 11 -46.90 23.71 -30.43
CA LEU A 11 -45.76 24.50 -29.94
C LEU A 11 -46.22 25.76 -29.19
N LEU A 12 -45.67 25.96 -27.97
CA LEU A 12 -45.72 27.22 -27.24
C LEU A 12 -44.50 28.12 -27.59
N PRO A 13 -44.65 29.45 -27.64
CA PRO A 13 -43.62 30.35 -28.16
C PRO A 13 -42.54 30.67 -27.11
N LYS A 14 -41.30 30.80 -27.59
CA LYS A 14 -40.13 31.25 -26.82
C LYS A 14 -40.23 32.73 -26.51
N ALA A 15 -40.06 33.09 -25.23
CA ALA A 15 -39.83 34.47 -24.80
C ALA A 15 -38.32 34.83 -24.91
N PRO A 16 -37.95 36.09 -25.20
CA PRO A 16 -36.58 36.52 -25.39
C PRO A 16 -35.86 36.76 -24.05
N LEU A 17 -34.60 36.27 -23.96
CA LEU A 17 -33.67 36.56 -22.88
C LEU A 17 -33.15 37.99 -22.95
N GLN A 18 -33.32 38.77 -21.88
CA GLN A 18 -32.63 40.06 -21.67
C GLN A 18 -31.21 39.82 -21.12
N PRO A 19 -30.23 40.66 -21.49
CA PRO A 19 -28.86 40.55 -21.00
C PRO A 19 -28.72 41.15 -19.58
N ALA A 20 -27.96 40.46 -18.73
CA ALA A 20 -27.58 40.95 -17.40
C ALA A 20 -26.50 42.04 -17.48
N PRO A 21 -26.46 42.99 -16.53
CA PRO A 21 -25.53 44.11 -16.56
C PRO A 21 -24.11 43.75 -16.14
N ASN A 22 -23.15 44.40 -16.79
CA ASN A 22 -21.71 44.38 -16.50
C ASN A 22 -21.40 44.67 -15.03
N SER A 23 -20.72 43.77 -14.34
CA SER A 23 -20.02 44.07 -13.10
C SER A 23 -18.53 44.31 -13.39
N ALA A 24 -18.08 45.51 -13.04
CA ALA A 24 -16.75 46.02 -13.23
C ALA A 24 -15.71 45.22 -12.44
N PHE A 25 -14.62 44.82 -13.11
CA PHE A 25 -13.38 44.42 -12.49
C PHE A 25 -12.70 45.66 -11.87
N VAL A 26 -12.65 45.73 -10.54
CA VAL A 26 -11.75 46.64 -9.82
C VAL A 26 -10.47 45.85 -9.46
N SER A 27 -9.39 46.28 -10.10
CA SER A 27 -8.02 45.88 -9.76
C SER A 27 -7.62 46.50 -8.42
N LEU A 28 -7.44 45.66 -7.39
CA LEU A 28 -6.79 46.07 -6.12
C LEU A 28 -5.34 45.59 -6.17
N ARG A 29 -4.49 46.36 -6.83
CA ARG A 29 -3.05 46.43 -6.50
C ARG A 29 -2.81 47.72 -5.72
N SER A 30 -2.06 47.57 -4.62
CA SER A 30 -1.47 48.56 -3.71
C SER A 30 -2.21 48.78 -2.39
N MET A 31 -1.36 48.71 -1.38
CA MET A 31 -1.48 49.03 0.04
C MET A 31 -1.71 47.84 0.96
N PHE A 32 -0.56 47.38 1.49
CA PHE A 32 -0.38 47.23 2.93
C PHE A 32 1.10 46.86 3.23
N CYS A 33 1.95 47.89 3.31
CA CYS A 33 3.10 47.86 4.19
C CYS A 33 2.62 48.21 5.60
N LEU A 34 2.59 47.23 6.49
CA LEU A 34 2.48 47.43 7.93
C LEU A 34 3.61 46.70 8.62
N PRO A 35 4.24 47.31 9.65
CA PRO A 35 5.33 46.68 10.37
C PRO A 35 4.82 45.55 11.28
N PRO A 36 5.68 44.60 11.68
CA PRO A 36 5.28 43.43 12.47
C PRO A 36 4.79 43.85 13.85
N LEU A 37 3.50 43.69 14.10
CA LEU A 37 2.91 43.75 15.43
C LEU A 37 3.37 42.56 16.25
N ARG A 38 3.97 42.86 17.43
CA ARG A 38 4.26 41.89 18.46
C ARG A 38 2.94 41.50 19.14
N LEU A 39 2.44 40.30 18.83
CA LEU A 39 1.41 39.67 19.65
C LEU A 39 2.10 38.88 20.75
N VAL A 40 1.91 39.35 21.98
CA VAL A 40 2.16 38.59 23.22
C VAL A 40 0.77 38.18 23.70
N ASP A 41 0.25 37.09 23.20
CA ASP A 41 -0.96 36.50 23.75
C ASP A 41 -0.62 35.56 24.89
N VAL A 42 -0.85 36.03 26.10
CA VAL A 42 -0.88 35.18 27.30
C VAL A 42 -2.25 34.51 27.34
N VAL A 43 -2.33 33.31 26.79
CA VAL A 43 -3.55 32.50 26.93
C VAL A 43 -3.54 31.88 28.35
N PHE A 44 -4.41 32.39 29.21
CA PHE A 44 -4.79 31.71 30.43
C PHE A 44 -5.69 30.52 30.08
N LEU A 45 -5.15 29.30 30.10
CA LEU A 45 -5.97 28.10 30.04
C LEU A 45 -6.62 27.88 31.42
N PRO A 46 -7.95 27.67 31.49
CA PRO A 46 -8.62 27.30 32.72
C PRO A 46 -8.16 25.92 33.20
N ARG A 47 -8.11 25.73 34.50
CA ARG A 47 -7.83 24.44 35.13
C ARG A 47 -8.79 23.37 34.60
N LEU A 48 -8.31 22.48 33.76
CA LEU A 48 -9.00 21.23 33.42
C LEU A 48 -8.83 20.28 34.62
N ALA A 49 -9.95 19.98 35.26
CA ALA A 49 -10.07 18.89 36.21
C ALA A 49 -9.90 17.56 35.46
N ALA A 50 -8.92 16.77 35.82
CA ALA A 50 -8.71 15.45 35.29
C ALA A 50 -9.86 14.52 35.73
N PRO A 51 -10.43 13.72 34.83
CA PRO A 51 -11.38 12.69 35.24
C PRO A 51 -10.66 11.58 36.01
N TYR A 52 -11.26 11.18 37.13
CA TYR A 52 -10.84 10.01 37.91
C TYR A 52 -11.11 8.73 37.09
N ILE A 53 -10.04 8.01 36.76
CA ILE A 53 -10.17 6.64 36.28
C ILE A 53 -10.06 5.71 37.49
N THR A 54 -11.17 5.15 37.92
CA THR A 54 -11.21 4.06 38.91
C THR A 54 -11.27 2.71 38.20
N GLY A 55 -10.12 2.09 38.02
CA GLY A 55 -10.04 0.67 37.65
C GLY A 55 -9.87 -0.18 38.90
N ARG A 56 -10.81 -1.07 39.22
CA ARG A 56 -10.67 -2.08 40.26
C ARG A 56 -9.77 -3.22 39.75
N ALA A 57 -8.54 -3.24 40.23
CA ALA A 57 -7.77 -4.48 40.35
C ALA A 57 -6.87 -4.32 41.57
N GLY A 58 -6.85 -5.32 42.44
CA GLY A 58 -6.27 -5.25 43.79
C GLY A 58 -4.77 -4.95 43.80
N GLY A 59 -4.39 -4.02 44.68
CA GLY A 59 -3.00 -3.78 45.07
C GLY A 59 -2.46 -2.44 44.62
N VAL A 60 -2.41 -1.50 45.56
CA VAL A 60 -1.57 -0.29 45.64
C VAL A 60 -1.78 0.76 44.55
N ALA A 61 -2.68 1.70 44.81
CA ALA A 61 -2.79 2.97 44.06
C ALA A 61 -1.55 3.83 44.25
N SER A 62 -0.78 4.13 43.22
CA SER A 62 0.27 5.14 43.20
C SER A 62 -0.27 6.42 42.59
N ASN A 63 -0.38 7.48 43.41
CA ASN A 63 -0.75 8.82 42.96
C ASN A 63 0.41 9.46 42.19
N PHE A 64 0.22 9.80 40.94
CA PHE A 64 1.13 10.63 40.16
C PHE A 64 0.71 12.08 40.28
N ILE A 65 1.60 12.94 40.79
CA ILE A 65 1.45 14.42 40.75
C ILE A 65 2.55 14.95 39.84
N ALA A 66 2.17 15.48 38.67
CA ALA A 66 3.07 16.23 37.82
C ALA A 66 2.88 17.74 38.05
N GLY A 67 3.93 18.42 38.46
CA GLY A 67 3.97 19.90 38.62
C GLY A 67 4.89 20.51 37.56
N LEU A 68 4.39 21.46 36.80
CA LEU A 68 5.18 22.23 35.84
C LEU A 68 5.59 23.55 36.50
N ARG A 69 6.89 23.86 36.62
CA ARG A 69 7.38 25.18 36.97
C ARG A 69 8.13 25.77 35.78
N VAL A 70 7.75 26.99 35.43
CA VAL A 70 8.44 27.81 34.41
C VAL A 70 9.31 28.84 35.15
N LEU A 71 10.60 28.81 34.89
CA LEU A 71 11.55 29.81 35.39
C LEU A 71 12.00 30.70 34.23
N GLN A 72 11.80 32.00 34.39
CA GLN A 72 12.36 33.02 33.50
C GLN A 72 13.66 33.56 34.05
N THR A 73 14.73 33.47 33.31
CA THR A 73 15.99 34.16 33.64
C THR A 73 16.30 35.22 32.58
N LYS A 74 16.52 36.45 33.01
CA LYS A 74 17.00 37.55 32.15
C LYS A 74 18.52 37.50 32.04
N THR A 75 19.06 37.34 30.86
CA THR A 75 20.49 37.49 30.62
C THR A 75 20.81 38.95 30.18
N ARG A 76 22.04 39.42 30.41
CA ARG A 76 22.50 40.79 30.12
C ARG A 76 22.45 41.22 28.63
N SER A 77 22.09 40.38 27.75
CA SER A 77 21.90 40.68 26.31
C SER A 77 20.46 40.46 25.94
N ASN A 78 19.61 41.37 26.05
CA ASN A 78 18.20 41.50 25.60
C ASN A 78 17.49 40.28 24.95
N HIS A 79 17.96 39.04 25.15
CA HIS A 79 17.34 37.80 24.72
C HIS A 79 16.83 37.01 25.92
N THR A 80 15.53 36.84 25.99
CA THR A 80 14.87 35.98 26.98
C THR A 80 14.94 34.54 26.50
N LYS A 81 15.67 33.67 27.21
CA LYS A 81 15.63 32.23 26.98
C LYS A 81 14.61 31.59 27.93
N LEU A 82 13.66 30.88 27.37
CA LEU A 82 12.66 30.13 28.13
C LEU A 82 13.19 28.71 28.37
N PHE A 83 13.32 28.31 29.62
CA PHE A 83 13.68 26.94 30.01
C PHE A 83 12.45 26.26 30.61
N LEU A 84 12.10 25.11 30.06
CA LEU A 84 11.04 24.26 30.59
C LEU A 84 11.68 23.22 31.52
N LEU A 85 11.33 23.26 32.80
CA LEU A 85 11.73 22.26 33.79
C LEU A 85 10.54 21.36 34.09
N THR A 86 10.64 20.10 33.74
CA THR A 86 9.66 19.09 34.11
C THR A 86 10.18 18.26 35.27
N ARG A 87 9.51 18.36 36.44
CA ARG A 87 9.86 17.58 37.62
C ARG A 87 9.00 16.35 37.74
N LEU A 88 9.59 15.20 37.53
CA LEU A 88 8.94 13.89 37.71
C LEU A 88 9.34 13.33 39.09
N ARG A 89 8.36 13.08 39.96
CA ARG A 89 8.58 12.42 41.24
C ARG A 89 8.21 10.94 41.10
N LEU A 90 9.23 10.12 41.01
CA LEU A 90 9.10 8.68 41.13
C LEU A 90 9.34 8.26 42.58
N LYS A 91 8.77 7.16 43.03
CA LYS A 91 8.85 6.62 44.40
C LYS A 91 10.30 6.42 44.94
N MET A 92 11.33 6.74 44.17
CA MET A 92 12.75 6.55 44.50
C MET A 92 13.63 7.77 44.29
N GLY A 93 13.09 9.00 44.27
CA GLY A 93 13.91 10.21 44.19
C GLY A 93 13.37 11.25 43.18
N VAL A 94 13.89 12.46 43.29
CA VAL A 94 13.55 13.58 42.40
C VAL A 94 14.64 13.65 41.32
N ILE A 95 14.23 13.57 40.05
CA ILE A 95 15.13 13.72 38.89
C ILE A 95 14.77 15.04 38.20
N ASP A 96 15.71 15.98 38.12
CA ASP A 96 15.57 17.20 37.34
C ASP A 96 16.18 16.96 35.94
N ILE A 97 15.35 17.03 34.92
CA ILE A 97 15.80 16.82 33.54
C ILE A 97 16.00 18.17 32.86
N TYR A 98 17.22 18.44 32.43
CA TYR A 98 17.57 19.64 31.66
C TYR A 98 17.55 19.31 30.16
N ASN A 99 16.71 20.01 29.42
CA ASN A 99 16.74 19.94 27.94
C ASN A 99 17.87 20.86 27.45
N GLY A 100 18.93 20.27 26.91
CA GLY A 100 19.98 21.04 26.24
C GLY A 100 21.42 20.60 26.53
N SER A 101 21.65 19.56 27.34
CA SER A 101 22.98 18.99 27.56
C SER A 101 22.97 17.48 27.37
N SER A 102 23.96 16.97 26.66
CA SER A 102 24.16 15.53 26.52
C SER A 102 24.50 14.91 27.85
N VAL A 103 23.64 14.04 28.37
CA VAL A 103 23.85 13.33 29.64
C VAL A 103 24.10 11.87 29.31
N CYS A 104 25.25 11.33 29.69
CA CYS A 104 25.56 9.93 29.55
C CYS A 104 25.09 9.16 30.80
N MET A 105 24.26 8.15 30.63
CA MET A 105 23.71 7.32 31.69
C MET A 105 24.48 6.00 31.75
N VAL A 106 25.19 5.77 32.87
CA VAL A 106 25.87 4.49 33.14
C VAL A 106 25.13 3.74 34.23
N LYS A 107 24.70 2.54 33.97
CA LYS A 107 24.02 1.65 34.92
C LYS A 107 25.06 0.81 35.65
N SER A 108 25.16 0.96 36.94
CA SER A 108 25.85 -0.01 37.80
C SER A 108 24.89 -0.49 38.89
N ASN A 109 25.12 -1.71 39.37
CA ASN A 109 24.21 -2.42 40.28
C ASN A 109 23.60 -1.49 41.36
N ASN A 110 22.31 -1.16 41.19
CA ASN A 110 21.45 -0.41 42.09
C ASN A 110 21.68 1.11 42.24
N SER A 111 22.48 1.78 41.38
CA SER A 111 22.62 3.23 41.42
C SER A 111 22.84 3.81 40.03
N TYR A 112 22.27 5.00 39.78
CA TYR A 112 22.49 5.78 38.55
C TYR A 112 23.36 7.01 38.89
N CYS A 113 24.47 7.18 38.18
CA CYS A 113 25.31 8.35 38.25
C CYS A 113 25.18 9.19 36.98
N PHE A 114 25.03 10.49 37.14
CA PHE A 114 25.05 11.47 36.07
C PHE A 114 26.36 12.23 36.10
N SER A 115 27.07 12.31 34.99
CA SER A 115 28.21 13.19 34.85
C SER A 115 28.04 14.13 33.65
N PRO A 116 28.26 15.44 33.83
CA PRO A 116 28.31 16.37 32.71
C PRO A 116 29.62 16.18 31.93
N SER A 117 29.55 16.22 30.61
CA SER A 117 30.73 16.14 29.74
C SER A 117 31.50 17.46 29.78
N SER A 118 32.39 17.63 30.73
CA SER A 118 33.50 18.59 30.68
C SER A 118 34.70 17.95 31.35
N ASN A 119 35.84 18.10 30.71
CA ASN A 119 37.13 17.52 31.06
C ASN A 119 37.43 17.54 32.54
N THR A 120 38.00 16.42 33.03
CA THR A 120 38.60 16.21 34.35
C THR A 120 37.67 16.20 35.56
N THR A 121 37.28 14.98 35.96
CA THR A 121 37.05 14.72 37.38
C THR A 121 37.28 13.25 37.67
N THR A 122 38.25 12.99 38.54
CA THR A 122 38.53 11.68 39.14
C THR A 122 37.42 11.36 40.15
N CYS A 123 36.65 10.33 39.92
CA CYS A 123 35.73 9.79 40.92
C CYS A 123 36.48 8.95 41.93
N ALA A 124 36.49 9.39 43.20
CA ALA A 124 37.00 8.60 44.30
C ALA A 124 35.98 7.54 44.72
N PHE A 125 36.32 6.27 44.58
CA PHE A 125 35.57 5.14 45.11
C PHE A 125 36.26 4.55 46.32
N SER A 126 35.50 4.24 47.36
CA SER A 126 35.99 3.61 48.58
C SER A 126 36.36 2.13 48.33
N ARG A 127 37.44 1.75 48.94
CA ARG A 127 38.15 0.51 49.04
C ARG A 127 37.36 -0.79 48.76
N ASN A 128 37.50 -1.32 47.59
CA ASN A 128 37.81 -2.72 47.24
C ASN A 128 37.87 -2.80 45.68
N GLN A 129 39.11 -2.70 45.16
CA GLN A 129 39.31 -2.57 43.71
C GLN A 129 40.24 -3.64 43.17
N ARG A 130 39.78 -4.22 42.07
CA ARG A 130 40.72 -4.74 41.06
C ARG A 130 41.09 -3.60 40.11
N LYS A 131 42.40 -3.32 40.05
CA LYS A 131 42.97 -2.32 39.12
C LYS A 131 42.81 -2.81 37.68
N PHE A 132 42.08 -2.06 36.88
CA PHE A 132 42.21 -2.13 35.44
C PHE A 132 43.31 -1.16 34.98
N ASN A 133 44.42 -1.72 34.48
CA ASN A 133 45.49 -0.95 33.83
C ASN A 133 44.98 -0.49 32.45
N CYS A 134 44.65 0.76 32.30
CA CYS A 134 44.61 1.39 30.96
C CYS A 134 46.05 1.72 30.59
N MET A 135 46.64 0.92 29.67
CA MET A 135 47.85 1.32 28.95
C MET A 135 47.48 2.50 28.02
N ALA A 136 47.90 3.70 28.39
CA ALA A 136 47.93 4.82 27.46
C ALA A 136 49.09 4.61 26.50
N SER A 137 48.81 4.10 25.30
CA SER A 137 49.71 4.18 24.18
C SER A 137 49.58 5.59 23.59
N SER A 138 50.64 6.38 23.72
CA SER A 138 50.82 7.62 22.97
C SER A 138 50.92 7.29 21.47
N SER A 139 49.83 7.35 20.77
CA SER A 139 49.82 7.35 19.32
C SER A 139 49.21 8.66 18.81
N ALA A 140 49.88 9.20 17.80
CA ALA A 140 49.59 10.44 17.12
C ALA A 140 48.10 10.75 17.00
N VAL A 141 47.70 11.98 17.34
CA VAL A 141 46.39 12.55 17.07
C VAL A 141 46.19 12.59 15.56
N VAL A 142 45.69 11.50 15.01
CA VAL A 142 44.98 11.54 13.74
C VAL A 142 43.71 12.34 14.03
N LYS A 143 43.64 13.55 13.47
CA LYS A 143 42.39 14.30 13.37
C LYS A 143 41.42 13.40 12.59
N GLU A 144 40.63 12.58 13.29
CA GLU A 144 39.43 11.95 12.71
C GLU A 144 38.56 13.12 12.24
N GLY A 145 38.51 13.27 10.91
CA GLY A 145 37.57 14.17 10.29
C GLY A 145 36.19 13.81 10.85
N ARG A 146 35.47 14.78 11.41
CA ARG A 146 34.06 14.61 11.76
C ARG A 146 33.40 14.03 10.55
N HIS A 147 33.01 12.74 10.58
CA HIS A 147 32.16 12.16 9.56
C HIS A 147 30.91 13.04 9.51
N GLN A 148 30.75 13.77 8.42
CA GLN A 148 29.58 14.61 8.21
C GLN A 148 28.40 13.63 8.13
N LEU A 149 27.51 13.66 9.15
CA LEU A 149 26.30 12.86 9.16
C LEU A 149 25.45 13.28 7.96
N THR A 150 25.22 12.35 7.04
CA THR A 150 24.33 12.50 5.89
C THR A 150 22.98 11.89 6.19
N GLY A 151 21.91 12.32 5.50
CA GLY A 151 20.55 11.83 5.75
C GLY A 151 20.42 10.31 5.60
N ASP A 152 21.18 9.72 4.67
CA ASP A 152 21.18 8.27 4.42
C ASP A 152 21.81 7.47 5.57
N SER A 153 22.65 8.09 6.43
CA SER A 153 23.21 7.43 7.62
C SER A 153 22.14 6.97 8.62
N PHE A 154 20.93 7.55 8.58
CA PHE A 154 19.78 7.18 9.41
C PHE A 154 18.90 6.09 8.79
N ILE A 155 19.15 5.73 7.52
CA ILE A 155 18.36 4.69 6.83
C ILE A 155 18.84 3.31 7.23
N ARG A 156 17.90 2.39 7.45
CA ARG A 156 18.18 0.98 7.73
C ARG A 156 19.12 0.41 6.66
N PRO A 157 20.20 -0.30 7.03
CA PRO A 157 21.24 -0.73 6.07
C PRO A 157 20.70 -1.50 4.86
N HIS A 158 19.80 -2.46 5.06
CA HIS A 158 19.23 -3.28 3.99
C HIS A 158 18.39 -2.47 2.99
N LEU A 159 17.82 -1.31 3.40
CA LEU A 159 17.05 -0.44 2.49
C LEU A 159 17.93 0.42 1.58
N ARG A 160 19.19 0.63 1.93
CA ARG A 160 20.12 1.42 1.08
C ARG A 160 20.46 0.71 -0.22
N GLU A 161 20.41 -0.62 -0.22
CA GLU A 161 20.70 -1.47 -1.38
C GLU A 161 19.43 -1.87 -2.14
N LEU A 162 18.24 -1.55 -1.60
CA LEU A 162 16.98 -1.90 -2.22
C LEU A 162 16.76 -1.10 -3.50
N SER A 163 16.59 -1.79 -4.61
CA SER A 163 16.21 -1.18 -5.88
C SER A 163 14.73 -0.72 -5.82
N PRO A 164 14.42 0.50 -6.27
CA PRO A 164 13.05 0.96 -6.29
C PRO A 164 12.20 0.13 -7.25
N TYR A 165 10.95 -0.11 -6.86
CA TYR A 165 9.97 -0.72 -7.74
C TYR A 165 9.80 0.11 -9.02
N GLN A 166 9.72 -0.55 -10.17
CA GLN A 166 9.53 0.11 -11.47
C GLN A 166 8.03 0.13 -11.83
N PRO A 167 7.33 1.24 -11.53
CA PRO A 167 5.90 1.34 -11.80
C PRO A 167 5.60 1.45 -13.29
N ILE A 168 4.35 1.15 -13.64
CA ILE A 168 3.78 1.45 -14.95
C ILE A 168 3.52 2.96 -15.04
N LEU A 169 3.80 3.54 -16.21
CA LEU A 169 3.67 4.99 -16.39
C LEU A 169 2.21 5.41 -16.54
N PRO A 170 1.78 6.51 -15.89
CA PRO A 170 0.45 7.06 -16.08
C PRO A 170 0.30 7.77 -17.44
N PHE A 171 -0.95 8.03 -17.84
CA PHE A 171 -1.26 8.63 -19.15
C PHE A 171 -0.56 9.97 -19.39
N GLU A 172 -0.42 10.83 -18.39
CA GLU A 172 0.20 12.15 -18.51
C GLU A 172 1.69 12.03 -18.91
N VAL A 173 2.39 11.04 -18.33
CA VAL A 173 3.78 10.76 -18.66
C VAL A 173 3.90 10.10 -20.03
N LEU A 174 3.01 9.16 -20.34
CA LEU A 174 2.97 8.48 -21.65
C LEU A 174 2.66 9.49 -22.77
N SER A 175 1.66 10.34 -22.62
CA SER A 175 1.31 11.40 -23.56
C SER A 175 2.50 12.29 -23.88
N THR A 176 3.21 12.76 -22.86
CA THR A 176 4.39 13.60 -23.04
C THR A 176 5.51 12.86 -23.76
N ARG A 177 5.79 11.59 -23.38
CA ARG A 177 6.89 10.80 -23.99
C ARG A 177 6.63 10.38 -25.44
N LEU A 178 5.36 10.08 -25.76
CA LEU A 178 4.97 9.58 -27.08
C LEU A 178 4.50 10.69 -28.02
N GLY A 179 4.28 11.91 -27.50
CA GLY A 179 3.70 13.02 -28.27
C GLY A 179 2.27 12.72 -28.75
N ARG A 180 1.51 11.94 -27.96
CA ARG A 180 0.13 11.50 -28.25
C ARG A 180 -0.83 11.99 -27.18
N LYS A 181 -2.09 12.19 -27.56
CA LYS A 181 -3.14 12.42 -26.57
C LYS A 181 -3.49 11.14 -25.81
N PRO A 182 -3.98 11.21 -24.56
CA PRO A 182 -4.38 10.02 -23.78
C PRO A 182 -5.33 9.09 -24.54
N GLU A 183 -6.26 9.67 -25.31
CA GLU A 183 -7.28 8.93 -26.08
C GLU A 183 -6.67 8.17 -27.28
N GLU A 184 -5.47 8.52 -27.71
CA GLU A 184 -4.74 7.85 -28.78
C GLU A 184 -3.80 6.76 -28.29
N ILE A 185 -3.80 6.50 -26.96
CA ILE A 185 -2.97 5.49 -26.31
C ILE A 185 -3.82 4.29 -25.91
N VAL A 186 -3.51 3.15 -26.49
CA VAL A 186 -4.11 1.86 -26.12
C VAL A 186 -3.28 1.26 -24.98
N LYS A 187 -3.79 1.36 -23.73
CA LYS A 187 -3.06 0.97 -22.52
C LYS A 187 -3.42 -0.46 -22.10
N LEU A 188 -2.60 -1.44 -22.49
CA LEU A 188 -2.75 -2.87 -22.22
C LEU A 188 -1.60 -3.44 -21.37
N ASP A 189 -1.07 -2.66 -20.42
CA ASP A 189 0.13 -3.00 -19.64
C ASP A 189 -0.10 -3.20 -18.14
N ALA A 190 -1.26 -2.77 -17.59
CA ALA A 190 -1.50 -2.68 -16.15
C ALA A 190 -2.62 -3.57 -15.63
N ASN A 191 -3.26 -4.39 -16.46
CA ASN A 191 -4.42 -5.21 -16.08
C ASN A 191 -5.57 -4.37 -15.50
N GLU A 192 -5.72 -3.14 -15.99
CA GLU A 192 -6.82 -2.25 -15.63
C GLU A 192 -8.10 -2.67 -16.33
N ASN A 193 -9.24 -2.23 -15.80
CA ASN A 193 -10.53 -2.43 -16.43
C ASN A 193 -10.77 -1.32 -17.47
N PRO A 194 -10.82 -1.62 -18.78
CA PRO A 194 -10.98 -0.60 -19.82
C PRO A 194 -12.39 -0.01 -19.89
N TYR A 195 -13.37 -0.64 -19.25
CA TYR A 195 -14.75 -0.13 -19.17
C TYR A 195 -14.94 0.90 -18.05
N GLY A 196 -14.00 0.96 -17.10
CA GLY A 196 -14.10 1.80 -15.91
C GLY A 196 -15.10 1.27 -14.88
N PRO A 197 -15.38 2.05 -13.83
CA PRO A 197 -16.34 1.70 -12.80
C PRO A 197 -17.79 1.92 -13.27
N PRO A 198 -18.79 1.36 -12.53
CA PRO A 198 -20.19 1.65 -12.79
C PRO A 198 -20.52 3.14 -12.62
N PRO A 199 -21.54 3.66 -13.33
CA PRO A 199 -21.91 5.09 -13.29
C PRO A 199 -22.18 5.62 -11.87
N GLU A 200 -22.74 4.82 -10.99
CA GLU A 200 -23.05 5.13 -9.59
C GLU A 200 -21.80 5.57 -8.81
N VAL A 201 -20.61 5.13 -9.21
CA VAL A 201 -19.34 5.58 -8.62
C VAL A 201 -19.10 7.06 -8.89
N PHE A 202 -19.34 7.52 -10.12
CA PHE A 202 -19.17 8.93 -10.48
C PHE A 202 -20.22 9.80 -9.79
N GLU A 203 -21.45 9.29 -9.66
CA GLU A 203 -22.53 9.97 -8.91
C GLU A 203 -22.16 10.09 -7.43
N ALA A 204 -21.68 9.03 -6.81
CA ALA A 204 -21.27 9.02 -5.41
C ALA A 204 -20.10 10.00 -5.15
N LEU A 205 -19.10 10.03 -6.03
CA LEU A 205 -17.99 10.98 -5.96
C LEU A 205 -18.47 12.42 -6.14
N GLY A 206 -19.37 12.71 -7.10
CA GLY A 206 -19.94 14.02 -7.32
C GLY A 206 -20.82 14.50 -6.16
N ALA A 207 -21.48 13.60 -5.45
CA ALA A 207 -22.33 13.88 -4.30
C ALA A 207 -21.58 13.93 -2.95
N MET A 208 -20.26 13.74 -2.93
CA MET A 208 -19.45 13.71 -1.71
C MET A 208 -19.49 15.08 -0.99
N LYS A 209 -19.99 15.09 0.27
CA LYS A 209 -20.20 16.34 1.01
C LYS A 209 -19.05 16.73 1.93
N PHE A 210 -18.31 15.76 2.47
CA PHE A 210 -17.36 15.97 3.56
C PHE A 210 -15.95 15.42 3.27
N PRO A 211 -15.29 15.78 2.13
CA PRO A 211 -13.94 15.30 1.81
C PRO A 211 -12.87 15.79 2.81
N TYR A 212 -13.21 16.76 3.66
CA TYR A 212 -12.35 17.36 4.68
C TYR A 212 -12.51 16.72 6.08
N ILE A 213 -13.38 15.73 6.21
CA ILE A 213 -13.56 14.96 7.47
C ILE A 213 -12.88 13.61 7.29
N TYR A 214 -12.18 13.14 8.33
CA TYR A 214 -11.55 11.81 8.33
C TYR A 214 -12.58 10.71 8.05
N PRO A 215 -12.22 9.67 7.28
CA PRO A 215 -13.08 8.52 7.05
C PRO A 215 -13.31 7.70 8.33
N ASP A 216 -14.25 6.76 8.27
CA ASP A 216 -14.41 5.76 9.32
C ASP A 216 -13.14 4.88 9.39
N PRO A 217 -12.42 4.85 10.54
CA PRO A 217 -11.18 4.06 10.66
C PRO A 217 -11.40 2.54 10.52
N GLU A 218 -12.64 2.08 10.67
CA GLU A 218 -13.01 0.68 10.53
C GLU A 218 -13.70 0.35 9.21
N SER A 219 -13.97 1.34 8.34
CA SER A 219 -14.70 1.17 7.08
C SER A 219 -15.97 0.32 7.24
N ARG A 220 -16.75 0.58 8.30
CA ARG A 220 -17.92 -0.24 8.69
C ARG A 220 -18.94 -0.39 7.57
N ARG A 221 -19.20 0.70 6.85
CA ARG A 221 -20.12 0.70 5.72
C ARG A 221 -19.66 -0.23 4.60
N LEU A 222 -18.37 -0.15 4.23
CA LEU A 222 -17.81 -1.01 3.18
C LEU A 222 -17.73 -2.47 3.64
N ARG A 223 -17.34 -2.72 4.89
CA ARG A 223 -17.32 -4.08 5.45
C ARG A 223 -18.72 -4.71 5.48
N ALA A 224 -19.76 -3.95 5.81
CA ALA A 224 -21.15 -4.43 5.75
C ALA A 224 -21.55 -4.77 4.30
N ALA A 225 -21.24 -3.91 3.31
CA ALA A 225 -21.51 -4.17 1.90
C ALA A 225 -20.75 -5.39 1.37
N LEU A 226 -19.49 -5.57 1.80
CA LEU A 226 -18.69 -6.75 1.45
C LEU A 226 -19.23 -8.03 2.10
N SER A 227 -19.75 -7.95 3.32
CA SER A 227 -20.41 -9.07 3.98
C SER A 227 -21.67 -9.50 3.24
N GLU A 228 -22.44 -8.54 2.75
CA GLU A 228 -23.64 -8.81 1.92
C GLU A 228 -23.26 -9.42 0.57
N ASP A 229 -22.21 -8.90 -0.12
CA ASP A 229 -21.76 -9.39 -1.42
C ASP A 229 -21.12 -10.78 -1.34
N SER A 230 -20.36 -11.08 -0.30
CA SER A 230 -19.59 -12.32 -0.17
C SER A 230 -20.24 -13.42 0.66
N GLY A 231 -21.23 -13.06 1.49
CA GLY A 231 -21.82 -13.97 2.48
C GLY A 231 -20.93 -14.29 3.67
N LEU A 232 -19.75 -13.63 3.79
CA LEU A 232 -18.85 -13.75 4.93
C LEU A 232 -19.14 -12.65 5.94
N GLU A 233 -19.20 -12.96 7.23
CA GLU A 233 -19.49 -11.99 8.29
C GLU A 233 -18.41 -10.89 8.34
N SER A 234 -18.83 -9.64 8.56
CA SER A 234 -17.96 -8.46 8.48
C SER A 234 -16.78 -8.48 9.47
N GLU A 235 -16.87 -9.27 10.53
CA GLU A 235 -15.78 -9.44 11.51
C GLU A 235 -14.55 -10.15 10.95
N TYR A 236 -14.72 -10.97 9.90
CA TYR A 236 -13.63 -11.61 9.17
C TYR A 236 -13.00 -10.70 8.09
N ILE A 237 -13.57 -9.51 7.85
CA ILE A 237 -13.17 -8.65 6.73
C ILE A 237 -12.38 -7.45 7.22
N LEU A 238 -11.20 -7.20 6.62
CA LEU A 238 -10.39 -6.00 6.80
C LEU A 238 -10.23 -5.29 5.46
N VAL A 239 -10.39 -3.95 5.46
CA VAL A 239 -10.25 -3.10 4.28
C VAL A 239 -8.92 -2.36 4.32
N GLY A 240 -8.25 -2.24 3.16
CA GLY A 240 -6.97 -1.58 3.01
C GLY A 240 -6.91 -0.60 1.84
N CYS A 241 -5.88 0.22 1.82
CA CYS A 241 -5.52 1.11 0.69
C CYS A 241 -4.97 0.30 -0.50
N GLY A 242 -5.84 -0.50 -1.13
CA GLY A 242 -5.48 -1.58 -2.03
C GLY A 242 -5.09 -2.86 -1.27
N ALA A 243 -4.97 -3.97 -2.00
CA ALA A 243 -4.45 -5.21 -1.44
C ALA A 243 -2.97 -5.08 -1.04
N ASP A 244 -2.22 -4.20 -1.69
CA ASP A 244 -0.79 -3.97 -1.42
C ASP A 244 -0.54 -3.54 0.03
N GLU A 245 -1.39 -2.65 0.60
CA GLU A 245 -1.27 -2.29 2.03
C GLU A 245 -1.48 -3.50 2.94
N LEU A 246 -2.40 -4.40 2.59
CA LEU A 246 -2.66 -5.58 3.39
C LEU A 246 -1.50 -6.58 3.33
N ILE A 247 -0.82 -6.70 2.19
CA ILE A 247 0.40 -7.52 2.04
C ILE A 247 1.49 -7.04 3.01
N ASP A 248 1.81 -5.73 2.97
CA ASP A 248 2.79 -5.13 3.89
C ASP A 248 2.34 -5.25 5.37
N LEU A 249 1.05 -5.00 5.65
CA LEU A 249 0.51 -5.12 7.01
C LEU A 249 0.64 -6.53 7.56
N ILE A 250 0.35 -7.56 6.76
CA ILE A 250 0.52 -8.98 7.15
C ILE A 250 1.99 -9.25 7.47
N MET A 251 2.90 -8.85 6.59
CA MET A 251 4.34 -9.05 6.81
C MET A 251 4.83 -8.36 8.08
N ARG A 252 4.44 -7.10 8.31
CA ARG A 252 4.78 -6.34 9.53
C ARG A 252 4.25 -6.97 10.82
N CYS A 253 3.13 -7.70 10.75
CA CYS A 253 2.56 -8.36 11.93
C CYS A 253 3.14 -9.74 12.21
N VAL A 254 3.66 -10.43 11.18
CA VAL A 254 4.06 -11.85 11.26
C VAL A 254 5.56 -12.03 11.28
N LEU A 255 6.32 -11.16 10.58
CA LEU A 255 7.75 -11.32 10.36
C LEU A 255 8.59 -10.47 11.31
N ASP A 256 9.53 -11.11 12.00
CA ASP A 256 10.68 -10.44 12.60
C ASP A 256 11.82 -10.30 11.58
N PRO A 257 12.74 -9.34 11.75
CA PRO A 257 13.92 -9.23 10.87
C PRO A 257 14.72 -10.54 10.81
N GLY A 258 14.88 -11.08 9.59
CA GLY A 258 15.58 -12.34 9.36
C GLY A 258 14.67 -13.57 9.23
N ASP A 259 13.37 -13.43 9.47
CA ASP A 259 12.40 -14.46 9.13
C ASP A 259 12.31 -14.66 7.61
N SER A 260 11.70 -15.77 7.20
CA SER A 260 11.61 -16.15 5.78
C SER A 260 10.17 -16.25 5.31
N ILE A 261 9.97 -15.89 4.03
CA ILE A 261 8.75 -16.20 3.27
C ILE A 261 9.06 -17.16 2.12
N VAL A 262 8.07 -17.89 1.65
CA VAL A 262 8.12 -18.62 0.37
C VAL A 262 7.47 -17.77 -0.72
N ASP A 263 8.19 -17.61 -1.83
CA ASP A 263 7.71 -17.01 -3.07
C ASP A 263 7.82 -18.02 -4.22
N CYS A 264 6.81 -18.06 -5.09
CA CYS A 264 6.73 -19.03 -6.20
C CYS A 264 6.83 -18.33 -7.56
N PRO A 265 8.03 -17.81 -7.95
CA PRO A 265 8.18 -17.09 -9.21
C PRO A 265 8.03 -18.00 -10.45
N PRO A 266 7.61 -17.40 -11.61
CA PRO A 266 7.18 -16.03 -11.74
C PRO A 266 5.82 -15.80 -11.08
N THR A 267 5.73 -14.73 -10.29
CA THR A 267 4.52 -14.30 -9.60
C THR A 267 4.53 -12.77 -9.38
N PHE A 268 3.64 -12.24 -8.56
CA PHE A 268 3.55 -10.81 -8.30
C PHE A 268 4.75 -10.32 -7.47
N THR A 269 5.54 -9.42 -8.06
CA THR A 269 6.85 -9.01 -7.52
C THR A 269 6.79 -8.18 -6.22
N MET A 270 5.60 -7.74 -5.81
CA MET A 270 5.45 -7.01 -4.55
C MET A 270 5.69 -7.89 -3.33
N TYR A 271 5.49 -9.20 -3.40
CA TYR A 271 5.80 -10.09 -2.28
C TYR A 271 7.29 -10.06 -1.93
N GLU A 272 8.15 -10.21 -2.94
CA GLU A 272 9.60 -10.10 -2.77
C GLU A 272 10.03 -8.68 -2.34
N PHE A 273 9.39 -7.64 -2.91
CA PHE A 273 9.67 -6.26 -2.56
C PHE A 273 9.32 -5.94 -1.10
N ASP A 274 8.10 -6.27 -0.67
CA ASP A 274 7.65 -5.99 0.69
C ASP A 274 8.40 -6.85 1.73
N ALA A 275 8.78 -8.09 1.39
CA ALA A 275 9.66 -8.91 2.23
C ALA A 275 11.01 -8.23 2.44
N ALA A 276 11.62 -7.70 1.38
CA ALA A 276 12.88 -6.95 1.49
C ALA A 276 12.73 -5.68 2.33
N VAL A 277 11.61 -4.94 2.21
CA VAL A 277 11.31 -3.77 3.05
C VAL A 277 11.21 -4.17 4.52
N ASN A 278 10.59 -5.31 4.82
CA ASN A 278 10.44 -5.85 6.18
C ASN A 278 11.68 -6.60 6.71
N CYS A 279 12.80 -6.62 5.95
CA CYS A 279 14.05 -7.33 6.31
C CYS A 279 13.88 -8.84 6.45
N ALA A 280 12.99 -9.42 5.65
CA ALA A 280 12.78 -10.88 5.58
C ALA A 280 13.54 -11.50 4.42
N HIS A 281 13.86 -12.79 4.55
CA HIS A 281 14.46 -13.58 3.50
C HIS A 281 13.38 -14.16 2.57
N VAL A 282 13.69 -14.23 1.28
CA VAL A 282 12.79 -14.83 0.29
C VAL A 282 13.34 -16.16 -0.19
N ILE A 283 12.66 -17.24 0.14
CA ILE A 283 12.95 -18.58 -0.36
C ILE A 283 12.16 -18.80 -1.63
N LYS A 284 12.85 -18.90 -2.76
CA LYS A 284 12.22 -19.05 -4.07
C LYS A 284 12.01 -20.51 -4.41
N VAL A 285 10.75 -20.88 -4.65
CA VAL A 285 10.35 -22.18 -5.23
C VAL A 285 9.75 -21.91 -6.61
N PRO A 286 10.56 -21.94 -7.69
CA PRO A 286 10.08 -21.62 -9.02
C PRO A 286 8.93 -22.53 -9.46
N ARG A 287 7.97 -21.97 -10.17
CA ARG A 287 6.91 -22.75 -10.81
C ARG A 287 7.48 -23.70 -11.87
N LYS A 288 6.80 -24.82 -12.07
CA LYS A 288 7.14 -25.82 -13.10
C LYS A 288 6.91 -25.26 -14.51
N THR A 289 7.37 -25.98 -15.52
CA THR A 289 7.01 -25.71 -16.92
C THR A 289 5.49 -25.68 -17.06
N GLY A 290 4.96 -24.62 -17.70
CA GLY A 290 3.51 -24.38 -17.79
C GLY A 290 2.93 -23.67 -16.57
N PHE A 291 3.77 -23.15 -15.68
CA PHE A 291 3.44 -22.30 -14.54
C PHE A 291 2.64 -22.96 -13.40
N SER A 292 2.54 -24.30 -13.34
CA SER A 292 1.97 -24.99 -12.18
C SER A 292 2.89 -24.90 -10.96
N LEU A 293 2.32 -24.95 -9.76
CA LEU A 293 3.09 -25.00 -8.51
C LEU A 293 3.87 -26.32 -8.38
N ASP A 294 5.05 -26.25 -7.81
CA ASP A 294 5.77 -27.42 -7.36
C ASP A 294 5.47 -27.72 -5.89
N VAL A 295 4.28 -28.29 -5.64
CA VAL A 295 3.78 -28.57 -4.29
C VAL A 295 4.73 -29.44 -3.50
N GLN A 296 5.37 -30.43 -4.14
CA GLN A 296 6.35 -31.28 -3.47
C GLN A 296 7.54 -30.45 -2.97
N ARG A 297 8.10 -29.60 -3.83
CA ARG A 297 9.23 -28.74 -3.45
C ARG A 297 8.85 -27.69 -2.41
N ILE A 298 7.62 -27.16 -2.49
CA ILE A 298 7.06 -26.27 -1.45
C ILE A 298 7.01 -26.98 -0.11
N THR A 299 6.52 -28.23 -0.05
CA THR A 299 6.47 -29.04 1.18
C THR A 299 7.87 -29.24 1.76
N GLU A 300 8.85 -29.69 0.95
CA GLU A 300 10.23 -29.89 1.39
C GLU A 300 10.82 -28.61 1.99
N VAL A 301 10.61 -27.47 1.35
CA VAL A 301 11.12 -26.16 1.83
C VAL A 301 10.47 -25.77 3.16
N ILE A 302 9.16 -25.95 3.30
CA ILE A 302 8.45 -25.60 4.52
C ILE A 302 8.91 -26.47 5.70
N GLU A 303 9.10 -27.76 5.48
CA GLU A 303 9.53 -28.69 6.52
C GLU A 303 10.98 -28.43 6.98
N HIS A 304 11.89 -28.10 6.06
CA HIS A 304 13.31 -27.92 6.36
C HIS A 304 13.67 -26.50 6.80
N GLU A 305 13.21 -25.47 6.06
CA GLU A 305 13.59 -24.06 6.26
C GLU A 305 12.66 -23.33 7.23
N LYS A 306 11.45 -23.88 7.48
CA LYS A 306 10.44 -23.34 8.42
C LYS A 306 10.10 -21.85 8.18
N PRO A 307 9.78 -21.46 6.94
CA PRO A 307 9.32 -20.11 6.65
C PRO A 307 8.00 -19.81 7.37
N LYS A 308 7.72 -18.54 7.63
CA LYS A 308 6.47 -18.14 8.32
C LYS A 308 5.29 -17.95 7.40
N ILE A 309 5.51 -17.50 6.16
CA ILE A 309 4.44 -17.14 5.20
C ILE A 309 4.77 -17.70 3.83
N ILE A 310 3.75 -18.16 3.13
CA ILE A 310 3.78 -18.39 1.68
C ILE A 310 2.74 -17.49 1.00
N PHE A 311 3.14 -16.78 -0.06
CA PHE A 311 2.23 -16.03 -0.92
C PHE A 311 1.89 -16.82 -2.16
N LEU A 312 0.60 -17.04 -2.39
CA LEU A 312 0.05 -17.76 -3.53
C LEU A 312 -0.95 -16.86 -4.25
N THR A 313 -0.81 -16.72 -5.56
CA THR A 313 -1.73 -15.92 -6.38
C THR A 313 -2.55 -16.84 -7.28
N SER A 314 -3.88 -16.72 -7.23
CA SER A 314 -4.78 -17.53 -8.05
C SER A 314 -6.02 -16.73 -8.47
N PRO A 315 -6.15 -16.37 -9.75
CA PRO A 315 -5.22 -16.58 -10.89
C PRO A 315 -3.90 -15.85 -10.73
N ASN A 316 -2.80 -16.50 -11.13
CA ASN A 316 -1.46 -15.97 -10.98
C ASN A 316 -1.17 -14.81 -11.96
N ASN A 317 -0.39 -13.85 -11.51
CA ASN A 317 0.17 -12.79 -12.31
C ASN A 317 1.70 -13.03 -12.41
N PRO A 318 2.27 -13.33 -13.61
CA PRO A 318 1.79 -12.85 -14.93
C PRO A 318 1.14 -13.87 -15.87
N ASP A 319 1.03 -15.14 -15.52
CA ASP A 319 0.65 -16.19 -16.48
C ASP A 319 -0.85 -16.51 -16.53
N GLY A 320 -1.61 -16.15 -15.49
CA GLY A 320 -3.05 -16.38 -15.40
C GLY A 320 -3.44 -17.83 -15.02
N SER A 321 -2.49 -18.66 -14.56
CA SER A 321 -2.78 -20.00 -14.05
C SER A 321 -3.55 -19.96 -12.74
N VAL A 322 -4.30 -21.02 -12.45
CA VAL A 322 -5.05 -21.19 -11.19
C VAL A 322 -4.48 -22.34 -10.37
N ILE A 323 -4.69 -22.29 -9.07
CA ILE A 323 -4.32 -23.33 -8.12
C ILE A 323 -5.54 -24.24 -7.92
N SER A 324 -5.35 -25.55 -7.95
CA SER A 324 -6.43 -26.49 -7.65
C SER A 324 -6.74 -26.49 -6.15
N ASP A 325 -7.99 -26.82 -5.80
CA ASP A 325 -8.38 -26.96 -4.40
C ASP A 325 -7.56 -28.07 -3.70
N GLU A 326 -7.21 -29.13 -4.42
CA GLU A 326 -6.38 -30.21 -3.90
C GLU A 326 -4.97 -29.73 -3.53
N ASP A 327 -4.32 -28.94 -4.41
CA ASP A 327 -2.98 -28.42 -4.14
C ASP A 327 -3.00 -27.38 -3.02
N LEU A 328 -4.04 -26.53 -2.99
CA LEU A 328 -4.21 -25.56 -1.91
C LEU A 328 -4.39 -26.24 -0.57
N LEU A 329 -5.23 -27.29 -0.48
CA LEU A 329 -5.44 -28.06 0.75
C LEU A 329 -4.16 -28.73 1.23
N LYS A 330 -3.36 -29.32 0.34
CA LYS A 330 -2.05 -29.89 0.69
C LYS A 330 -1.12 -28.87 1.34
N ILE A 331 -1.14 -27.62 0.84
CA ILE A 331 -0.31 -26.54 1.40
C ILE A 331 -0.88 -26.05 2.74
N LEU A 332 -2.20 -25.99 2.88
CA LEU A 332 -2.88 -25.60 4.13
C LEU A 332 -2.67 -26.61 5.27
N ASP A 333 -2.38 -27.88 4.96
CA ASP A 333 -2.02 -28.89 5.96
C ASP A 333 -0.61 -28.74 6.52
N LEU A 334 0.22 -27.83 5.93
CA LEU A 334 1.58 -27.57 6.39
C LEU A 334 1.60 -26.46 7.46
N PRO A 335 2.63 -26.43 8.35
CA PRO A 335 2.75 -25.44 9.41
C PRO A 335 3.25 -24.07 8.90
N ILE A 336 2.47 -23.43 8.04
CA ILE A 336 2.79 -22.13 7.43
C ILE A 336 1.53 -21.29 7.31
N LEU A 337 1.68 -19.96 7.40
CA LEU A 337 0.59 -19.03 7.06
C LEU A 337 0.50 -18.90 5.53
N VAL A 338 -0.65 -19.22 4.97
CA VAL A 338 -0.94 -19.12 3.53
C VAL A 338 -1.68 -17.80 3.26
N VAL A 339 -1.11 -16.94 2.43
CA VAL A 339 -1.77 -15.74 1.91
C VAL A 339 -2.14 -15.99 0.45
N LEU A 340 -3.42 -16.24 0.20
CA LEU A 340 -3.98 -16.45 -1.13
C LEU A 340 -4.45 -15.12 -1.72
N ASP A 341 -3.77 -14.66 -2.75
CA ASP A 341 -4.15 -13.44 -3.47
C ASP A 341 -5.10 -13.77 -4.62
N GLU A 342 -6.35 -13.38 -4.46
CA GLU A 342 -7.45 -13.57 -5.41
C GLU A 342 -7.75 -12.28 -6.20
N ALA A 343 -6.76 -11.44 -6.48
CA ALA A 343 -6.97 -10.16 -7.19
C ALA A 343 -7.66 -10.31 -8.57
N TYR A 344 -7.65 -11.50 -9.16
CA TYR A 344 -8.21 -11.78 -10.49
C TYR A 344 -9.29 -12.88 -10.48
N ILE A 345 -9.74 -13.33 -9.31
CA ILE A 345 -10.62 -14.49 -9.17
C ILE A 345 -11.93 -14.35 -9.96
N GLU A 346 -12.48 -13.14 -10.08
CA GLU A 346 -13.73 -12.89 -10.77
C GLU A 346 -13.69 -13.30 -12.25
N PHE A 347 -12.50 -13.31 -12.88
CA PHE A 347 -12.33 -13.68 -14.29
C PHE A 347 -12.09 -15.18 -14.52
N SER A 348 -11.90 -15.95 -13.45
CA SER A 348 -11.51 -17.36 -13.52
C SER A 348 -12.69 -18.32 -13.74
N GLY A 349 -13.88 -17.92 -13.34
CA GLY A 349 -15.04 -18.82 -13.24
C GLY A 349 -15.01 -19.73 -12.01
N LEU A 350 -14.04 -19.56 -11.11
CA LEU A 350 -13.93 -20.31 -9.85
C LEU A 350 -14.55 -19.51 -8.69
N ASP A 351 -14.97 -20.24 -7.67
CA ASP A 351 -15.43 -19.63 -6.42
C ASP A 351 -14.28 -19.13 -5.56
N SER A 352 -14.48 -17.97 -4.93
CA SER A 352 -13.54 -17.39 -3.96
C SER A 352 -13.39 -18.27 -2.72
N LYS A 353 -12.17 -18.35 -2.20
CA LYS A 353 -11.86 -19.08 -0.96
C LYS A 353 -12.03 -18.22 0.29
N MET A 354 -12.62 -17.00 0.20
CA MET A 354 -12.83 -16.14 1.36
C MET A 354 -13.54 -16.87 2.52
N GLY A 355 -14.57 -17.67 2.24
CA GLY A 355 -15.28 -18.44 3.26
C GLY A 355 -14.46 -19.54 3.95
N TRP A 356 -13.31 -19.92 3.37
CA TRP A 356 -12.45 -20.96 3.94
C TRP A 356 -11.70 -20.50 5.19
N VAL A 357 -11.53 -19.20 5.39
CA VAL A 357 -10.87 -18.62 6.59
C VAL A 357 -11.59 -18.99 7.89
N LYS A 358 -12.87 -19.40 7.82
CA LYS A 358 -13.64 -19.91 8.97
C LYS A 358 -13.24 -21.33 9.38
N LYS A 359 -12.54 -22.06 8.50
CA LYS A 359 -12.15 -23.46 8.72
C LYS A 359 -10.63 -23.65 8.80
N HIS A 360 -9.87 -22.72 8.22
CA HIS A 360 -8.41 -22.80 8.15
C HIS A 360 -7.80 -21.57 8.84
N GLU A 361 -7.34 -21.75 10.07
CA GLU A 361 -6.74 -20.69 10.90
C GLU A 361 -5.42 -20.15 10.33
N ASN A 362 -4.86 -20.82 9.34
CA ASN A 362 -3.63 -20.42 8.65
C ASN A 362 -3.88 -19.93 7.22
N LEU A 363 -5.12 -19.56 6.86
CA LEU A 363 -5.46 -18.99 5.54
C LEU A 363 -5.88 -17.53 5.65
N ILE A 364 -5.27 -16.68 4.84
CA ILE A 364 -5.71 -15.31 4.55
C ILE A 364 -6.05 -15.24 3.06
N VAL A 365 -7.15 -14.57 2.69
CA VAL A 365 -7.53 -14.37 1.29
C VAL A 365 -7.61 -12.88 0.99
N LEU A 366 -6.85 -12.41 0.00
CA LEU A 366 -6.82 -11.01 -0.41
C LEU A 366 -7.64 -10.77 -1.68
N ARG A 367 -8.32 -9.63 -1.75
CA ARG A 367 -9.15 -9.19 -2.87
C ARG A 367 -8.94 -7.71 -3.17
N THR A 368 -9.32 -7.26 -4.37
CA THR A 368 -9.16 -5.86 -4.78
C THR A 368 -10.33 -5.35 -5.61
N PHE A 369 -10.64 -4.06 -5.48
CA PHE A 369 -11.53 -3.34 -6.39
C PHE A 369 -10.82 -2.82 -7.65
N SER A 370 -9.51 -2.99 -7.76
CA SER A 370 -8.71 -2.43 -8.86
C SER A 370 -9.04 -3.05 -10.22
N LYS A 371 -9.56 -4.30 -10.26
CA LYS A 371 -9.72 -5.07 -11.50
C LYS A 371 -11.18 -5.02 -11.98
N ARG A 372 -12.04 -5.95 -11.56
CA ARG A 372 -13.43 -6.01 -12.02
C ARG A 372 -14.18 -4.68 -11.82
N ALA A 373 -14.04 -4.07 -10.67
CA ALA A 373 -14.76 -2.83 -10.33
C ALA A 373 -14.18 -1.55 -10.96
N GLY A 374 -12.99 -1.60 -11.57
CA GLY A 374 -12.39 -0.46 -12.25
C GLY A 374 -11.93 0.68 -11.34
N LEU A 375 -11.59 0.37 -10.07
CA LEU A 375 -11.22 1.38 -9.06
C LEU A 375 -9.70 1.42 -8.79
N ALA A 376 -8.87 1.02 -9.75
CA ALA A 376 -7.41 0.97 -9.57
C ALA A 376 -6.81 2.29 -9.07
N GLY A 377 -7.28 3.43 -9.59
CA GLY A 377 -6.83 4.76 -9.19
C GLY A 377 -7.32 5.22 -7.81
N LEU A 378 -8.34 4.59 -7.25
CA LEU A 378 -8.92 4.96 -5.95
C LEU A 378 -8.31 4.18 -4.77
N ARG A 379 -7.46 3.19 -5.05
CA ARG A 379 -6.69 2.46 -4.05
C ARG A 379 -7.56 1.86 -2.94
N VAL A 380 -8.40 0.90 -3.25
CA VAL A 380 -9.21 0.15 -2.28
C VAL A 380 -9.14 -1.35 -2.55
N GLY A 381 -8.90 -2.11 -1.49
CA GLY A 381 -8.86 -3.56 -1.47
C GLY A 381 -9.30 -4.08 -0.12
N TYR A 382 -9.43 -5.38 0.01
CA TYR A 382 -9.87 -6.02 1.24
C TYR A 382 -9.33 -7.44 1.33
N GLY A 383 -9.44 -8.03 2.50
CA GLY A 383 -9.11 -9.43 2.72
C GLY A 383 -10.06 -10.06 3.72
N ALA A 384 -10.11 -11.40 3.65
CA ALA A 384 -10.73 -12.27 4.63
C ALA A 384 -9.64 -12.91 5.50
N PHE A 385 -9.87 -12.93 6.81
CA PHE A 385 -8.89 -13.35 7.80
C PHE A 385 -9.53 -14.21 8.88
N PRO A 386 -8.85 -15.21 9.44
CA PRO A 386 -9.26 -15.84 10.68
C PRO A 386 -9.37 -14.83 11.83
N LEU A 387 -10.32 -15.01 12.73
CA LEU A 387 -10.53 -14.10 13.87
C LEU A 387 -9.30 -14.01 14.78
N SER A 388 -8.58 -15.11 14.92
CA SER A 388 -7.32 -15.20 15.68
C SER A 388 -6.20 -14.32 15.12
N ILE A 389 -6.22 -13.99 13.82
CA ILE A 389 -5.22 -13.16 13.12
C ILE A 389 -5.69 -11.71 13.00
N ILE A 390 -6.93 -11.49 12.57
CA ILE A 390 -7.44 -10.16 12.24
C ILE A 390 -7.38 -9.18 13.42
N GLU A 391 -7.55 -9.68 14.65
CA GLU A 391 -7.44 -8.88 15.88
C GLU A 391 -6.10 -8.15 15.99
N TYR A 392 -4.99 -8.80 15.62
CA TYR A 392 -3.65 -8.19 15.65
C TYR A 392 -3.43 -7.22 14.49
N LEU A 393 -4.02 -7.50 13.32
CA LEU A 393 -3.97 -6.57 12.19
C LEU A 393 -4.72 -5.27 12.51
N TRP A 394 -5.86 -5.35 13.22
CA TRP A 394 -6.57 -4.16 13.70
C TRP A 394 -5.74 -3.28 14.63
N ARG A 395 -4.86 -3.87 15.43
CA ARG A 395 -3.94 -3.13 16.33
C ARG A 395 -2.79 -2.46 15.58
N ALA A 396 -2.36 -3.06 14.46
CA ALA A 396 -1.17 -2.65 13.71
C ALA A 396 -1.45 -1.74 12.51
N LYS A 397 -2.69 -1.81 11.96
CA LYS A 397 -3.05 -1.00 10.81
C LYS A 397 -3.09 0.50 11.14
N GLN A 398 -2.75 1.33 10.16
CA GLN A 398 -2.92 2.78 10.29
C GLN A 398 -4.42 3.11 10.35
N PRO A 399 -4.85 4.01 11.26
CA PRO A 399 -6.21 4.54 11.22
C PRO A 399 -6.40 5.38 9.93
N TYR A 400 -7.65 5.45 9.46
CA TYR A 400 -8.00 6.29 8.30
C TYR A 400 -7.28 5.95 6.98
N ASN A 401 -6.81 4.71 6.84
CA ASN A 401 -6.03 4.23 5.71
C ASN A 401 -6.80 4.21 4.37
N VAL A 402 -8.12 4.09 4.42
CA VAL A 402 -8.98 4.12 3.23
C VAL A 402 -9.68 5.48 3.15
N SER A 403 -9.50 6.19 2.04
CA SER A 403 -10.08 7.52 1.87
C SER A 403 -11.61 7.47 1.75
N VAL A 404 -12.28 8.59 2.10
CA VAL A 404 -13.74 8.73 1.91
C VAL A 404 -14.14 8.44 0.47
N ALA A 405 -13.37 8.92 -0.51
CA ALA A 405 -13.64 8.69 -1.92
C ALA A 405 -13.55 7.21 -2.30
N ALA A 406 -12.53 6.50 -1.79
CA ALA A 406 -12.35 5.07 -2.04
C ALA A 406 -13.49 4.24 -1.45
N GLU A 407 -13.85 4.49 -0.19
CA GLU A 407 -14.95 3.77 0.49
C GLU A 407 -16.30 4.00 -0.20
N LEU A 408 -16.65 5.27 -0.48
CA LEU A 408 -17.88 5.61 -1.19
C LEU A 408 -17.96 4.92 -2.56
N SER A 409 -16.87 4.94 -3.30
CA SER A 409 -16.80 4.34 -4.64
C SER A 409 -16.92 2.83 -4.61
N ALA A 410 -16.28 2.16 -3.64
CA ALA A 410 -16.39 0.71 -3.47
C ALA A 410 -17.81 0.30 -3.10
N CYS A 411 -18.46 1.02 -2.17
CA CYS A 411 -19.85 0.79 -1.82
C CYS A 411 -20.79 1.00 -3.03
N ALA A 412 -20.58 2.08 -3.81
CA ALA A 412 -21.38 2.36 -5.00
C ALA A 412 -21.18 1.29 -6.08
N ALA A 413 -19.96 0.80 -6.27
CA ALA A 413 -19.69 -0.27 -7.21
C ALA A 413 -20.43 -1.57 -6.85
N LEU A 414 -20.46 -1.96 -5.57
CA LEU A 414 -21.18 -3.15 -5.10
C LEU A 414 -22.70 -3.03 -5.25
N GLN A 415 -23.27 -1.81 -5.29
CA GLN A 415 -24.69 -1.58 -5.51
C GLN A 415 -25.15 -1.89 -6.95
N ASN A 416 -24.23 -2.05 -7.91
CA ASN A 416 -24.56 -2.43 -9.28
C ASN A 416 -23.89 -3.76 -9.71
N PRO A 417 -24.32 -4.90 -9.11
CA PRO A 417 -23.77 -6.21 -9.45
C PRO A 417 -23.99 -6.57 -10.93
N THR A 418 -25.06 -6.08 -11.54
CA THR A 418 -25.36 -6.31 -12.96
C THR A 418 -24.29 -5.69 -13.88
N TYR A 419 -23.83 -4.47 -13.57
CA TYR A 419 -22.75 -3.85 -14.31
C TYR A 419 -21.44 -4.64 -14.14
N LEU A 420 -21.11 -5.00 -12.90
CA LEU A 420 -19.90 -5.76 -12.60
C LEU A 420 -19.87 -7.12 -13.31
N GLU A 421 -21.02 -7.81 -13.36
CA GLU A 421 -21.15 -9.07 -14.07
C GLU A 421 -21.01 -8.88 -15.59
N ARG A 422 -21.67 -7.88 -16.16
CA ARG A 422 -21.55 -7.56 -17.60
C ARG A 422 -20.11 -7.28 -18.00
N VAL A 423 -19.38 -6.49 -17.20
CA VAL A 423 -17.97 -6.19 -17.46
C VAL A 423 -17.11 -7.46 -17.35
N LYS A 424 -17.36 -8.30 -16.35
CA LYS A 424 -16.66 -9.59 -16.21
C LYS A 424 -16.87 -10.45 -17.45
N VAL A 425 -18.11 -10.63 -17.89
CA VAL A 425 -18.44 -11.45 -19.09
C VAL A 425 -17.74 -10.87 -20.32
N ALA A 426 -17.84 -9.56 -20.55
CA ALA A 426 -17.21 -8.91 -21.70
C ALA A 426 -15.68 -9.10 -21.73
N LEU A 427 -15.03 -9.01 -20.57
CA LEU A 427 -13.58 -9.21 -20.49
C LEU A 427 -13.19 -10.69 -20.66
N VAL A 428 -13.98 -11.62 -20.18
CA VAL A 428 -13.73 -13.06 -20.37
C VAL A 428 -13.91 -13.43 -21.84
N GLU A 429 -14.98 -12.99 -22.50
CA GLU A 429 -15.21 -13.21 -23.92
C GLU A 429 -14.09 -12.60 -24.78
N GLU A 430 -13.68 -11.36 -24.47
CA GLU A 430 -12.61 -10.70 -25.20
C GLU A 430 -11.23 -11.33 -24.92
N ARG A 431 -11.00 -11.89 -23.75
CA ARG A 431 -9.80 -12.70 -23.46
C ARG A 431 -9.71 -13.91 -24.40
N GLU A 432 -10.80 -14.64 -24.56
CA GLU A 432 -10.82 -15.81 -25.43
C GLU A 432 -10.61 -15.41 -26.91
N ARG A 433 -11.18 -14.27 -27.31
CA ARG A 433 -10.95 -13.70 -28.65
C ARG A 433 -9.48 -13.32 -28.85
N LEU A 434 -8.93 -12.52 -27.93
CA LEU A 434 -7.54 -12.08 -27.94
C LEU A 434 -6.57 -13.28 -27.95
N TYR A 435 -6.83 -14.30 -27.14
CA TYR A 435 -6.00 -15.51 -27.11
C TYR A 435 -5.95 -16.21 -28.47
N LYS A 436 -7.09 -16.35 -29.14
CA LYS A 436 -7.18 -16.96 -30.50
C LYS A 436 -6.42 -16.12 -31.53
N LEU A 437 -6.50 -14.80 -31.46
CA LEU A 437 -5.81 -13.90 -32.37
C LEU A 437 -4.29 -13.91 -32.14
N LEU A 438 -3.84 -13.87 -30.90
CA LEU A 438 -2.41 -13.94 -30.56
C LEU A 438 -1.76 -15.24 -31.00
N LYS A 439 -2.49 -16.37 -31.01
CA LYS A 439 -2.02 -17.65 -31.57
C LYS A 439 -1.71 -17.60 -33.06
N GLN A 440 -2.28 -16.65 -33.78
CA GLN A 440 -2.04 -16.50 -35.23
C GLN A 440 -0.80 -15.66 -35.52
N VAL A 441 -0.21 -15.01 -34.50
CA VAL A 441 1.00 -14.22 -34.67
C VAL A 441 2.22 -15.13 -34.64
N PRO A 442 3.01 -15.22 -35.75
CA PRO A 442 4.04 -16.26 -35.91
C PRO A 442 5.16 -16.23 -34.85
N PHE A 443 5.37 -15.10 -34.20
CA PHE A 443 6.43 -14.88 -33.20
C PHE A 443 5.92 -14.78 -31.76
N LEU A 444 4.64 -15.13 -31.50
CA LEU A 444 4.08 -15.15 -30.16
C LEU A 444 3.56 -16.56 -29.83
N ASN A 445 3.86 -17.00 -28.61
CA ASN A 445 3.30 -18.21 -28.03
C ASN A 445 2.50 -17.82 -26.78
N PRO A 446 1.17 -17.56 -26.89
CA PRO A 446 0.34 -17.16 -25.76
C PRO A 446 0.01 -18.35 -24.86
N TYR A 447 0.01 -18.15 -23.55
CA TYR A 447 -0.42 -19.11 -22.55
C TYR A 447 -1.90 -18.94 -22.22
N PRO A 448 -2.64 -20.05 -21.97
CA PRO A 448 -4.02 -19.97 -21.48
C PRO A 448 -4.08 -19.19 -20.16
N SER A 449 -5.10 -18.34 -20.00
CA SER A 449 -5.23 -17.48 -18.84
C SER A 449 -6.65 -17.53 -18.26
N HIS A 450 -6.73 -17.51 -16.94
CA HIS A 450 -7.97 -17.35 -16.16
C HIS A 450 -8.13 -15.93 -15.59
N SER A 451 -7.36 -14.96 -16.12
CA SER A 451 -7.29 -13.58 -15.65
C SER A 451 -7.78 -12.59 -16.74
N ASN A 452 -7.61 -11.29 -16.52
CA ASN A 452 -7.86 -10.25 -17.52
C ASN A 452 -6.59 -9.85 -18.29
N PHE A 453 -5.68 -10.78 -18.52
CA PHE A 453 -4.46 -10.61 -19.31
C PHE A 453 -4.00 -11.95 -19.89
N ILE A 454 -3.08 -11.89 -20.85
CA ILE A 454 -2.45 -13.06 -21.46
C ILE A 454 -0.94 -12.86 -21.45
N LEU A 455 -0.21 -13.86 -20.96
CA LEU A 455 1.25 -13.93 -21.06
C LEU A 455 1.61 -14.57 -22.40
N CYS A 456 2.55 -13.96 -23.12
CA CYS A 456 3.06 -14.48 -24.39
C CYS A 456 4.58 -14.61 -24.33
N GLU A 457 5.09 -15.77 -24.69
CA GLU A 457 6.51 -15.92 -25.01
C GLU A 457 6.78 -15.34 -26.40
N VAL A 458 7.84 -14.55 -26.52
CA VAL A 458 8.29 -13.99 -27.79
C VAL A 458 9.33 -14.91 -28.41
N THR A 459 9.01 -15.48 -29.57
CA THR A 459 9.77 -16.52 -30.27
C THR A 459 10.40 -16.00 -31.57
N ALA A 460 10.85 -16.90 -32.41
CA ALA A 460 11.41 -16.61 -33.75
C ALA A 460 12.58 -15.63 -33.73
N GLY A 461 13.43 -15.69 -32.68
CA GLY A 461 14.63 -14.83 -32.57
C GLY A 461 14.32 -13.35 -32.29
N ARG A 462 13.08 -12.98 -32.00
CA ARG A 462 12.70 -11.59 -31.67
C ARG A 462 12.97 -11.26 -30.20
N ASP A 463 13.30 -10.01 -29.94
CA ASP A 463 13.51 -9.47 -28.59
C ASP A 463 12.21 -8.92 -28.02
N ALA A 464 11.77 -9.43 -26.87
CA ALA A 464 10.51 -9.06 -26.22
C ALA A 464 10.51 -7.58 -25.75
N LYS A 465 11.67 -7.06 -25.33
CA LYS A 465 11.80 -5.65 -24.94
C LYS A 465 11.63 -4.75 -26.17
N LYS A 466 12.27 -5.11 -27.27
CA LYS A 466 12.14 -4.38 -28.55
C LYS A 466 10.71 -4.41 -29.06
N LEU A 467 10.02 -5.56 -29.01
CA LEU A 467 8.60 -5.68 -29.38
C LEU A 467 7.73 -4.70 -28.54
N LYS A 468 7.91 -4.67 -27.23
CA LYS A 468 7.22 -3.71 -26.35
C LYS A 468 7.51 -2.25 -26.72
N GLU A 469 8.76 -1.93 -27.09
CA GLU A 469 9.16 -0.57 -27.48
C GLU A 469 8.59 -0.17 -28.82
N ASP A 470 8.56 -1.08 -29.79
CA ASP A 470 8.03 -0.81 -31.13
C ASP A 470 6.49 -0.65 -31.09
N LEU A 471 5.77 -1.45 -30.31
CA LEU A 471 4.34 -1.25 -30.06
C LEU A 471 4.06 0.09 -29.35
N ALA A 472 4.88 0.47 -28.39
CA ALA A 472 4.73 1.75 -27.69
C ALA A 472 4.86 2.95 -28.64
N LYS A 473 5.79 2.92 -29.63
CA LYS A 473 5.91 3.95 -30.68
C LYS A 473 4.63 4.05 -31.53
N MET A 474 3.92 2.94 -31.71
CA MET A 474 2.64 2.90 -32.42
C MET A 474 1.44 3.28 -31.52
N GLY A 475 1.66 3.55 -30.24
CA GLY A 475 0.63 3.95 -29.30
C GLY A 475 0.02 2.81 -28.51
N VAL A 476 0.53 1.58 -28.62
CA VAL A 476 0.03 0.41 -27.88
C VAL A 476 1.00 0.01 -26.78
N MET A 477 0.53 0.10 -25.52
CA MET A 477 1.33 -0.20 -24.33
C MET A 477 1.07 -1.64 -23.89
N ILE A 478 2.14 -2.45 -23.80
CA ILE A 478 2.11 -3.79 -23.21
C ILE A 478 3.19 -3.93 -22.13
N ARG A 479 3.08 -4.92 -21.27
CA ARG A 479 4.07 -5.16 -20.21
C ARG A 479 5.20 -6.07 -20.71
N HIS A 480 6.43 -5.70 -20.40
CA HIS A 480 7.64 -6.53 -20.50
C HIS A 480 8.32 -6.61 -19.13
N TYR A 481 9.05 -7.69 -18.90
CA TYR A 481 9.77 -7.95 -17.65
C TYR A 481 11.28 -8.03 -17.92
N SER A 482 12.09 -7.46 -17.01
CA SER A 482 13.55 -7.48 -17.12
C SER A 482 14.22 -8.58 -16.32
N ASN A 483 13.48 -9.27 -15.43
CA ASN A 483 13.98 -10.40 -14.65
C ASN A 483 14.30 -11.60 -15.57
N LYS A 484 15.22 -12.45 -15.11
CA LYS A 484 15.77 -13.56 -15.89
C LYS A 484 14.69 -14.53 -16.40
N GLU A 485 13.69 -14.81 -15.55
CA GLU A 485 12.63 -15.77 -15.80
C GLU A 485 11.65 -15.32 -16.91
N LEU A 486 11.47 -14.01 -17.07
CA LEU A 486 10.44 -13.45 -17.92
C LEU A 486 10.96 -12.48 -19.02
N LYS A 487 12.27 -12.32 -19.15
CA LYS A 487 12.81 -11.37 -20.14
C LYS A 487 12.43 -11.67 -21.59
N GLY A 488 12.09 -12.92 -21.90
CA GLY A 488 11.60 -13.38 -23.20
C GLY A 488 10.09 -13.26 -23.37
N TYR A 489 9.39 -12.67 -22.40
CA TYR A 489 7.94 -12.64 -22.37
C TYR A 489 7.41 -11.21 -22.42
N VAL A 490 6.16 -11.10 -22.93
CA VAL A 490 5.31 -9.92 -22.81
C VAL A 490 3.97 -10.34 -22.23
N ARG A 491 3.34 -9.44 -21.43
CA ARG A 491 1.98 -9.63 -20.94
C ARG A 491 1.08 -8.57 -21.55
N VAL A 492 -0.02 -8.99 -22.10
CA VAL A 492 -1.05 -8.15 -22.73
C VAL A 492 -2.30 -8.18 -21.85
N SER A 493 -2.72 -7.03 -21.34
CA SER A 493 -4.03 -6.90 -20.68
C SER A 493 -5.16 -7.03 -21.68
N VAL A 494 -6.29 -7.58 -21.25
CA VAL A 494 -7.50 -7.64 -22.07
C VAL A 494 -8.11 -6.25 -22.13
N GLY A 495 -8.24 -5.71 -23.33
CA GLY A 495 -8.86 -4.43 -23.63
C GLY A 495 -10.33 -4.54 -24.01
N LYS A 496 -10.88 -3.47 -24.61
CA LYS A 496 -12.11 -3.52 -25.38
C LYS A 496 -11.84 -4.12 -26.77
N PRO A 497 -12.87 -4.55 -27.52
CA PRO A 497 -12.66 -5.12 -28.85
C PRO A 497 -11.87 -4.21 -29.80
N ASP A 498 -12.13 -2.92 -29.82
CA ASP A 498 -11.40 -1.92 -30.61
C ASP A 498 -9.92 -1.80 -30.22
N GLN A 499 -9.61 -1.97 -28.94
CA GLN A 499 -8.24 -1.96 -28.43
C GLN A 499 -7.48 -3.25 -28.81
N THR A 500 -8.17 -4.38 -28.80
CA THR A 500 -7.62 -5.64 -29.33
C THR A 500 -7.33 -5.52 -30.82
N ASP A 501 -8.24 -4.96 -31.59
CA ASP A 501 -8.07 -4.78 -33.05
C ASP A 501 -6.86 -3.86 -33.32
N ALA A 502 -6.73 -2.74 -32.60
CA ALA A 502 -5.58 -1.85 -32.73
C ALA A 502 -4.23 -2.54 -32.38
N LEU A 503 -4.21 -3.39 -31.37
CA LEU A 503 -3.03 -4.21 -31.05
C LEU A 503 -2.70 -5.17 -32.20
N MET A 504 -3.70 -5.88 -32.73
CA MET A 504 -3.51 -6.85 -33.82
C MET A 504 -3.01 -6.18 -35.11
N ASP A 505 -3.54 -5.00 -35.44
CA ASP A 505 -3.06 -4.19 -36.58
C ASP A 505 -1.58 -3.82 -36.40
N CYS A 506 -1.17 -3.44 -35.19
CA CYS A 506 0.24 -3.14 -34.91
C CYS A 506 1.12 -4.39 -35.01
N LEU A 507 0.67 -5.54 -34.49
CA LEU A 507 1.40 -6.82 -34.57
C LEU A 507 1.55 -7.29 -36.01
N THR A 508 0.52 -7.12 -36.85
CA THR A 508 0.56 -7.45 -38.27
C THR A 508 1.60 -6.60 -39.02
N ARG A 509 1.73 -5.32 -38.69
CA ARG A 509 2.77 -4.45 -39.29
C ARG A 509 4.18 -4.81 -38.85
N LEU A 510 4.33 -5.51 -37.73
CA LEU A 510 5.61 -5.98 -37.22
C LEU A 510 5.94 -7.41 -37.67
N SER A 511 4.99 -8.14 -38.27
CA SER A 511 5.21 -9.48 -38.82
C SER A 511 5.94 -9.42 -40.15
#